data_c0b089da66fc1580e4c79c3ed1b08762
#
_entry.id   c0b089da66fc1580e4c79c3ed1b08762
#
_cell.length_a   1.000
_cell.length_b   1.000
_cell.length_c   1.000
_cell.angle_alpha   90.00
_cell.angle_beta   90.00
_cell.angle_gamma   90.00
#
_symmetry.space_group_name_H-M   'P 1'
#
loop_
_entity.id
_entity.type
_entity.pdbx_description
1 polymer ?
#
loop_
_entity_poly.entity_id
_entity_poly.type
_entity_poly.pdbx_seq_one_letter_code
_entity_poly.pdbx_strand_id
1 'polypeptide(L)'
;VKRKDLTQGRLEALAHPARVAMVRLLAELPDAHTLRDPRCGTAYGVCFCHLKEKTGLSAPTVSHHLRILREAGLVEGVRVGRWTYYR
;
A
#
# COMPACT_ATOMS: atom_id res chain seq x y z
N VAL A 1 20.07 16.41 -12.12
CA VAL A 1 18.68 15.97 -12.02
C VAL A 1 18.03 16.65 -10.84
N LYS A 2 17.00 17.37 -11.13
CA LYS A 2 16.26 18.04 -10.06
C LYS A 2 15.42 17.01 -9.32
N ARG A 3 15.57 16.97 -8.01
CA ARG A 3 14.66 16.20 -7.18
C ARG A 3 13.29 16.83 -7.25
N LYS A 4 12.28 16.00 -7.37
CA LYS A 4 10.93 16.46 -7.13
C LYS A 4 10.81 16.84 -5.66
N ASP A 5 10.16 17.97 -5.41
CA ASP A 5 9.74 18.31 -4.07
C ASP A 5 8.87 17.17 -3.52
N LEU A 6 9.06 16.82 -2.26
CA LEU A 6 8.25 15.77 -1.61
C LEU A 6 6.76 16.05 -1.70
N THR A 7 6.36 17.32 -1.56
CA THR A 7 4.96 17.70 -1.67
C THR A 7 4.43 17.44 -3.06
N GLN A 8 5.18 17.83 -4.09
CA GLN A 8 4.80 17.59 -5.48
C GLN A 8 4.75 16.09 -5.80
N GLY A 9 5.74 15.33 -5.34
CA GLY A 9 5.77 13.89 -5.52
C GLY A 9 4.56 13.20 -4.90
N ARG A 10 4.15 13.64 -3.71
CA ARG A 10 2.97 13.12 -3.03
C ARG A 10 1.68 13.46 -3.79
N LEU A 11 1.55 14.69 -4.28
CA LEU A 11 0.40 15.09 -5.08
C LEU A 11 0.31 14.27 -6.37
N GLU A 12 1.42 14.06 -7.06
CA GLU A 12 1.45 13.24 -8.26
C GLU A 12 1.07 11.79 -7.96
N ALA A 13 1.58 11.24 -6.87
CA ALA A 13 1.25 9.87 -6.47
C ALA A 13 -0.24 9.71 -6.17
N LEU A 14 -0.88 10.74 -5.64
CA LEU A 14 -2.31 10.73 -5.32
C LEU A 14 -3.20 11.17 -6.49
N ALA A 15 -2.63 11.50 -7.63
CA ALA A 15 -3.39 11.92 -8.83
C ALA A 15 -3.99 10.72 -9.59
N HIS A 16 -4.20 9.60 -8.93
CA HIS A 16 -4.79 8.40 -9.51
C HIS A 16 -5.78 7.80 -8.50
N PRO A 17 -7.06 7.56 -8.91
CA PRO A 17 -8.08 7.06 -7.99
C PRO A 17 -7.70 5.76 -7.27
N ALA A 18 -7.04 4.83 -7.96
CA ALA A 18 -6.62 3.57 -7.35
C ALA A 18 -5.61 3.80 -6.23
N ARG A 19 -4.69 4.75 -6.39
CA ARG A 19 -3.70 5.06 -5.36
C ARG A 19 -4.33 5.74 -4.15
N VAL A 20 -5.28 6.63 -4.36
CA VAL A 20 -6.06 7.23 -3.28
C VAL A 20 -6.82 6.14 -2.50
N ALA A 21 -7.44 5.21 -3.22
CA ALA A 21 -8.15 4.10 -2.59
C ALA A 21 -7.21 3.23 -1.75
N MET A 22 -6.01 2.95 -2.24
CA MET A 22 -5.01 2.18 -1.49
C MET A 22 -4.58 2.86 -0.20
N VAL A 23 -4.31 4.17 -0.25
CA VAL A 23 -3.95 4.93 0.95
C VAL A 23 -5.08 4.91 1.97
N ARG A 24 -6.31 5.03 1.53
CA ARG A 24 -7.47 4.92 2.42
C ARG A 24 -7.58 3.53 3.05
N LEU A 25 -7.39 2.49 2.26
CA LEU A 25 -7.40 1.12 2.78
C LEU A 25 -6.34 0.92 3.85
N LEU A 26 -5.13 1.44 3.63
CA LEU A 26 -4.05 1.33 4.62
C LEU A 26 -4.35 2.10 5.90
N ALA A 27 -5.11 3.19 5.80
CA ALA A 27 -5.52 3.96 6.97
C ALA A 27 -6.68 3.30 7.74
N GLU A 28 -7.56 2.60 7.02
CA GLU A 28 -8.79 2.04 7.58
C GLU A 28 -8.67 0.59 8.01
N LEU A 29 -7.67 -0.14 7.55
CA LEU A 29 -7.50 -1.56 7.77
C LEU A 29 -6.38 -1.94 8.77
N PRO A 30 -6.07 -1.15 9.79
CA PRO A 30 -5.13 -1.63 10.80
C PRO A 30 -5.72 -2.68 11.74
N ASP A 31 -7.05 -2.87 11.72
CA ASP A 31 -7.71 -3.80 12.62
C ASP A 31 -7.69 -5.23 12.08
N ALA A 32 -7.11 -6.12 12.86
CA ALA A 32 -6.95 -7.53 12.56
C ALA A 32 -8.26 -8.23 12.19
N HIS A 33 -9.38 -7.70 12.65
CA HIS A 33 -10.67 -8.34 12.51
C HIS A 33 -11.20 -8.37 11.07
N THR A 34 -10.61 -7.59 10.18
CA THR A 34 -11.03 -7.53 8.79
C THR A 34 -10.26 -8.50 7.90
N LEU A 35 -9.23 -9.14 8.42
CA LEU A 35 -8.35 -10.00 7.65
C LEU A 35 -8.80 -11.46 7.77
N ARG A 36 -9.05 -12.09 6.62
CA ARG A 36 -9.56 -13.47 6.56
C ARG A 36 -8.49 -14.52 6.82
N ASP A 37 -7.24 -14.21 6.51
CA ASP A 37 -6.16 -15.17 6.67
C ASP A 37 -5.39 -14.88 7.96
N PRO A 38 -5.52 -15.74 8.97
CA PRO A 38 -4.83 -15.54 10.24
C PRO A 38 -3.30 -15.63 10.13
N ARG A 39 -2.78 -16.16 9.01
CA ARG A 39 -1.34 -16.19 8.76
C ARG A 39 -0.81 -14.83 8.36
N CYS A 40 -1.67 -13.95 7.87
CA CYS A 40 -1.32 -12.57 7.54
C CYS A 40 -1.65 -11.69 8.74
N GLY A 41 -0.78 -11.67 9.73
CA GLY A 41 -0.96 -10.82 10.90
C GLY A 41 -1.01 -9.34 10.52
N THR A 42 -1.50 -8.52 11.44
CA THR A 42 -1.61 -7.06 11.25
C THR A 42 -0.56 -6.26 11.99
N ALA A 43 0.30 -6.91 12.75
CA ALA A 43 1.32 -6.24 13.56
C ALA A 43 2.24 -5.32 12.74
N TYR A 44 2.43 -5.64 11.47
CA TYR A 44 3.34 -4.92 10.59
C TYR A 44 2.63 -4.04 9.56
N GLY A 45 1.29 -4.03 9.56
CA GLY A 45 0.50 -3.30 8.59
C GLY A 45 -0.43 -4.22 7.79
N VAL A 46 -0.78 -3.82 6.57
CA VAL A 46 -1.68 -4.55 5.69
C VAL A 46 -0.89 -5.38 4.68
N CYS A 47 -1.17 -6.69 4.65
CA CYS A 47 -0.50 -7.59 3.71
C CYS A 47 -0.88 -7.27 2.26
N PHE A 48 0.09 -7.42 1.36
CA PHE A 48 -0.12 -7.27 -0.09
C PHE A 48 -1.33 -8.06 -0.60
N CYS A 49 -1.53 -9.28 -0.11
CA CYS A 49 -2.65 -10.13 -0.53
C CYS A 49 -4.01 -9.49 -0.21
N HIS A 50 -4.11 -8.76 0.88
CA HIS A 50 -5.33 -8.05 1.26
C HIS A 50 -5.57 -6.81 0.42
N LEU A 51 -4.51 -6.09 0.08
CA LEU A 51 -4.62 -4.96 -0.84
C LEU A 51 -5.09 -5.41 -2.21
N LYS A 52 -4.53 -6.51 -2.71
CA LYS A 52 -4.95 -7.11 -3.97
C LYS A 52 -6.43 -7.52 -3.93
N GLU A 53 -6.85 -8.20 -2.87
CA GLU A 53 -8.23 -8.63 -2.72
C GLU A 53 -9.20 -7.46 -2.65
N LYS A 54 -8.90 -6.46 -1.84
CA LYS A 54 -9.78 -5.32 -1.62
C LYS A 54 -9.87 -4.39 -2.82
N THR A 55 -8.81 -4.25 -3.59
CA THR A 55 -8.81 -3.40 -4.77
C THR A 55 -9.40 -4.09 -6.00
N GLY A 56 -9.37 -5.42 -6.02
CA GLY A 56 -9.76 -6.20 -7.19
C GLY A 56 -8.80 -6.07 -8.37
N LEU A 57 -7.63 -5.46 -8.16
CA LEU A 57 -6.63 -5.27 -9.21
C LEU A 57 -5.69 -6.46 -9.29
N SER A 58 -5.02 -6.61 -10.43
CA SER A 58 -3.99 -7.64 -10.60
C SER A 58 -2.76 -7.36 -9.73
N ALA A 59 -2.01 -8.41 -9.41
CA ALA A 59 -0.80 -8.27 -8.60
C ALA A 59 0.22 -7.29 -9.21
N PRO A 60 0.52 -7.33 -10.51
CA PRO A 60 1.43 -6.35 -11.11
C PRO A 60 0.93 -4.92 -10.99
N THR A 61 -0.36 -4.70 -11.13
CA THR A 61 -0.97 -3.37 -11.01
C THR A 61 -0.88 -2.85 -9.58
N VAL A 62 -1.19 -3.68 -8.59
CA VAL A 62 -1.05 -3.32 -7.17
C VAL A 62 0.41 -2.99 -6.85
N SER A 63 1.35 -3.84 -7.29
CA SER A 63 2.78 -3.60 -7.09
C SER A 63 3.24 -2.28 -7.70
N HIS A 64 2.76 -1.96 -8.89
CA HIS A 64 3.09 -0.72 -9.58
C HIS A 64 2.64 0.51 -8.78
N HIS A 65 1.39 0.50 -8.33
CA HIS A 65 0.86 1.61 -7.53
C HIS A 65 1.56 1.74 -6.18
N LEU A 66 1.84 0.62 -5.51
CA LEU A 66 2.54 0.65 -4.23
C LEU A 66 3.96 1.19 -4.37
N ARG A 67 4.64 0.86 -5.46
CA ARG A 67 5.97 1.41 -5.72
C ARG A 67 5.95 2.92 -5.84
N ILE A 68 4.99 3.47 -6.58
CA ILE A 68 4.82 4.91 -6.72
C ILE A 68 4.54 5.57 -5.36
N LEU A 69 3.66 4.98 -4.56
CA LEU A 69 3.33 5.49 -3.22
C LEU A 69 4.52 5.42 -2.28
N ARG A 70 5.33 4.36 -2.36
CA ARG A 70 6.53 4.22 -1.54
C ARG A 70 7.60 5.24 -1.93
N GLU A 71 7.84 5.44 -3.22
CA GLU A 71 8.79 6.44 -3.71
C GLU A 71 8.39 7.86 -3.33
N ALA A 72 7.09 8.11 -3.21
CA ALA A 72 6.57 9.40 -2.75
C ALA A 72 6.60 9.56 -1.22
N GLY A 73 6.99 8.52 -0.48
CA GLY A 73 7.04 8.57 0.98
C GLY A 73 5.68 8.48 1.67
N LEU A 74 4.63 8.07 0.96
CA LEU A 74 3.28 7.95 1.52
C LEU A 74 3.01 6.60 2.14
N VAL A 75 3.77 5.59 1.75
CA VAL A 75 3.60 4.21 2.18
C VAL A 75 4.96 3.59 2.46
N GLU A 76 5.05 2.78 3.50
CA GLU A 76 6.20 1.95 3.80
C GLU A 76 5.90 0.48 3.51
N GLY A 77 6.89 -0.25 3.02
CA GLY A 77 6.82 -1.69 2.87
C GLY A 77 7.73 -2.39 3.87
N VAL A 78 7.24 -3.42 4.51
CA VAL A 78 8.01 -4.25 5.45
C VAL A 78 7.88 -5.70 5.03
N ARG A 79 9.02 -6.38 4.85
CA ARG A 79 9.02 -7.79 4.53
C ARG A 79 9.26 -8.61 5.80
N VAL A 80 8.36 -9.56 6.05
CA VAL A 80 8.46 -10.50 7.17
C VAL A 80 8.27 -11.91 6.59
N GLY A 81 9.37 -12.67 6.54
CA GLY A 81 9.35 -13.97 5.87
C GLY A 81 9.00 -13.81 4.39
N ARG A 82 7.98 -14.53 3.95
CA ARG A 82 7.48 -14.47 2.57
C ARG A 82 6.37 -13.43 2.35
N TRP A 83 5.99 -12.75 3.42
CA TRP A 83 4.90 -11.77 3.38
C TRP A 83 5.46 -10.35 3.31
N THR A 84 4.83 -9.49 2.52
CA THR A 84 5.13 -8.07 2.50
C THR A 84 3.92 -7.31 3.02
N TYR A 85 4.17 -6.43 3.98
CA TYR A 85 3.15 -5.62 4.64
C TYR A 85 3.37 -4.15 4.29
N TYR A 86 2.29 -3.40 4.23
CA TYR A 86 2.31 -1.98 3.89
C TYR A 86 1.59 -1.16 4.97
N ARG A 87 2.12 0.00 5.23
CA ARG A 87 1.55 0.93 6.21
C ARG A 87 1.84 2.39 5.89
#